data_48c6d5a8c442db0e82e744458e8a46eb
#
_entry.id   48c6d5a8c442db0e82e744458e8a46eb
#
_cell.length_a   1.000
_cell.length_b   1.000
_cell.length_c   1.000
_cell.angle_alpha   90.00
_cell.angle_beta   90.00
_cell.angle_gamma   90.00
#
_symmetry.space_group_name_H-M   'P 1'
#
loop_
_entity.id
_entity.type
_entity.pdbx_description
1 polymer ?
#
loop_
_entity_poly.entity_id
_entity_poly.type
_entity_poly.pdbx_seq_one_letter_code
_entity_poly.pdbx_strand_id
1 'polypeptide(L)'
;MIRALYVDIDLVHLNPTATYYPQLIEAAVPNVSFYGLGFSSSEVLARGLLNWIRETGPYNIIFIGPNSPVLASKFGDDVIRSTLHHLRRFTANGHTDAQIVAFLKDLFVALPKIDIEYRIASSLNFDYYAATPTQVQRLQELNLTLIGPNEQFVRPLAELPKFVVQEKHFQRKKEQLSDCWFDFLHAHPERVITALHYVIPSEFSFTPIHLRRPVIAVPGVEYHLRKKANAELRRSGVRMASKWYFHMFRILNRLGMPVYSHPIGLHIYNQGFQRTLKTSRYVYTAPGGFGLPIRKFFEIPAAGALFLCSPCTGYQELGFVSGVHYIFAEPHDLPGLLQELMKTGSGHDIAVSGRKVTANNHSLQARAQQIRLCLEALTRGTYRGARWRDGEFIVSTAG
;
A
#
# COMPACT_ATOMS: atom_id res chain seq x y z
N MET A 1 0.52 7.36 -28.15
CA MET A 1 -0.57 7.28 -27.11
C MET A 1 -0.38 5.98 -26.36
N ILE A 2 -0.32 6.03 -25.03
CA ILE A 2 -0.17 4.82 -24.20
C ILE A 2 -1.51 4.08 -24.19
N ARG A 3 -1.49 2.79 -24.51
CA ARG A 3 -2.58 1.85 -24.40
C ARG A 3 -2.14 0.70 -23.50
N ALA A 4 -2.79 0.52 -22.38
CA ALA A 4 -2.35 -0.42 -21.37
C ALA A 4 -3.37 -1.52 -21.09
N LEU A 5 -2.86 -2.67 -20.65
CA LEU A 5 -3.62 -3.78 -20.10
C LEU A 5 -3.27 -3.94 -18.63
N TYR A 6 -4.27 -3.96 -17.76
CA TYR A 6 -4.13 -4.30 -16.34
C TYR A 6 -4.59 -5.74 -16.10
N VAL A 7 -3.75 -6.55 -15.47
CA VAL A 7 -4.02 -7.97 -15.22
C VAL A 7 -3.89 -8.26 -13.73
N ASP A 8 -4.98 -8.69 -13.10
CA ASP A 8 -4.98 -9.03 -11.66
C ASP A 8 -6.23 -9.84 -11.27
N ILE A 9 -6.32 -10.15 -9.97
CA ILE A 9 -7.52 -10.63 -9.30
C ILE A 9 -8.18 -9.43 -8.62
N ASP A 10 -9.44 -9.14 -8.97
CA ASP A 10 -10.18 -8.06 -8.32
C ASP A 10 -10.56 -8.45 -6.88
N LEU A 11 -9.97 -7.77 -5.93
CA LEU A 11 -10.25 -7.92 -4.50
C LEU A 11 -11.02 -6.73 -3.92
N VAL A 12 -11.74 -5.99 -4.76
CA VAL A 12 -12.44 -4.74 -4.40
C VAL A 12 -13.25 -4.84 -3.10
N HIS A 13 -13.86 -6.00 -2.85
CA HIS A 13 -14.69 -6.16 -1.66
C HIS A 13 -13.92 -6.49 -0.38
N LEU A 14 -12.59 -6.64 -0.43
CA LEU A 14 -11.86 -7.35 0.61
C LEU A 14 -10.77 -6.56 1.31
N ASN A 15 -10.03 -5.80 0.56
CA ASN A 15 -8.96 -4.98 1.09
C ASN A 15 -8.98 -3.62 0.41
N PRO A 16 -9.43 -2.57 1.08
CA PRO A 16 -9.43 -1.22 0.50
C PRO A 16 -8.08 -0.85 -0.12
N THR A 17 -6.97 -1.33 0.45
CA THR A 17 -5.63 -1.08 -0.08
C THR A 17 -5.41 -1.76 -1.45
N ALA A 18 -5.91 -2.96 -1.65
CA ALA A 18 -5.81 -3.66 -2.93
C ALA A 18 -6.75 -3.06 -4.00
N THR A 19 -7.90 -2.53 -3.58
CA THR A 19 -8.90 -1.87 -4.45
C THR A 19 -8.36 -0.61 -5.12
N TYR A 20 -7.44 0.08 -4.47
CA TYR A 20 -6.95 1.36 -4.94
C TYR A 20 -5.95 1.25 -6.08
N TYR A 21 -5.30 0.10 -6.25
CA TYR A 21 -4.30 -0.04 -7.30
C TYR A 21 -4.90 0.03 -8.73
N PRO A 22 -5.98 -0.68 -9.06
CA PRO A 22 -6.70 -0.49 -10.32
C PRO A 22 -7.11 0.96 -10.58
N GLN A 23 -7.71 1.62 -9.57
CA GLN A 23 -8.09 3.04 -9.67
C GLN A 23 -6.89 3.96 -9.96
N LEU A 24 -5.74 3.67 -9.37
CA LEU A 24 -4.52 4.43 -9.60
C LEU A 24 -4.04 4.30 -11.04
N ILE A 25 -4.04 3.08 -11.57
CA ILE A 25 -3.63 2.82 -12.95
C ILE A 25 -4.61 3.44 -13.94
N GLU A 26 -5.91 3.32 -13.70
CA GLU A 26 -6.96 3.96 -14.50
C GLU A 26 -6.81 5.50 -14.52
N ALA A 27 -6.53 6.10 -13.37
CA ALA A 27 -6.29 7.55 -13.28
C ALA A 27 -4.97 7.98 -13.97
N ALA A 28 -3.95 7.12 -13.97
CA ALA A 28 -2.68 7.39 -14.64
C ALA A 28 -2.74 7.16 -16.15
N VAL A 29 -3.48 6.14 -16.59
CA VAL A 29 -3.58 5.73 -18.00
C VAL A 29 -5.06 5.61 -18.40
N PRO A 30 -5.66 6.66 -18.98
CA PRO A 30 -7.10 6.67 -19.32
C PRO A 30 -7.54 5.55 -20.26
N ASN A 31 -6.63 5.01 -21.09
CA ASN A 31 -6.92 3.93 -22.05
C ASN A 31 -6.42 2.58 -21.53
N VAL A 32 -6.74 2.24 -20.28
CA VAL A 32 -6.44 0.95 -19.70
C VAL A 32 -7.61 -0.03 -19.87
N SER A 33 -7.30 -1.24 -20.33
CA SER A 33 -8.23 -2.37 -20.34
C SER A 33 -7.93 -3.27 -19.13
N PHE A 34 -8.96 -3.93 -18.60
CA PHE A 34 -8.82 -4.80 -17.42
C PHE A 34 -9.07 -6.26 -17.82
N TYR A 35 -8.21 -7.17 -17.33
CA TYR A 35 -8.34 -8.61 -17.50
C TYR A 35 -8.06 -9.33 -16.18
N GLY A 36 -8.83 -10.33 -15.87
CA GLY A 36 -8.63 -11.22 -14.73
C GLY A 36 -9.91 -11.53 -13.95
N LEU A 37 -9.74 -12.24 -12.85
CA LEU A 37 -10.87 -12.63 -12.00
C LEU A 37 -11.54 -11.40 -11.39
N GLY A 38 -12.85 -11.28 -11.60
CA GLY A 38 -13.63 -10.12 -11.17
C GLY A 38 -13.65 -8.96 -12.20
N PHE A 39 -12.71 -8.92 -13.15
CA PHE A 39 -12.70 -7.95 -14.25
C PHE A 39 -13.29 -8.50 -15.54
N SER A 40 -13.16 -9.82 -15.77
CA SER A 40 -13.55 -10.48 -17.02
C SER A 40 -14.64 -11.53 -16.78
N SER A 41 -15.49 -11.77 -17.79
CA SER A 41 -16.45 -12.88 -17.76
C SER A 41 -15.74 -14.25 -17.80
N SER A 42 -16.44 -15.29 -17.35
CA SER A 42 -15.90 -16.66 -17.38
C SER A 42 -15.53 -17.12 -18.80
N GLU A 43 -16.26 -16.65 -19.82
CA GLU A 43 -16.00 -16.98 -21.23
C GLU A 43 -14.69 -16.33 -21.71
N VAL A 44 -14.43 -15.09 -21.31
CA VAL A 44 -13.18 -14.37 -21.60
C VAL A 44 -11.99 -15.08 -20.93
N LEU A 45 -12.15 -15.45 -19.65
CA LEU A 45 -11.10 -16.16 -18.91
C LEU A 45 -10.80 -17.54 -19.49
N ALA A 46 -11.81 -18.26 -19.96
CA ALA A 46 -11.65 -19.56 -20.59
C ALA A 46 -10.84 -19.51 -21.90
N ARG A 47 -10.86 -18.37 -22.63
CA ARG A 47 -10.04 -18.16 -23.83
C ARG A 47 -8.57 -17.88 -23.54
N GLY A 48 -8.25 -17.46 -22.33
CA GLY A 48 -6.91 -17.19 -21.85
C GLY A 48 -6.36 -15.81 -22.23
N LEU A 49 -5.33 -15.37 -21.48
CA LEU A 49 -4.74 -14.03 -21.58
C LEU A 49 -4.14 -13.74 -22.95
N LEU A 50 -3.42 -14.68 -23.55
CA LEU A 50 -2.79 -14.46 -24.87
C LEU A 50 -3.81 -14.23 -25.98
N ASN A 51 -4.95 -14.94 -25.95
CA ASN A 51 -6.01 -14.73 -26.93
C ASN A 51 -6.70 -13.40 -26.71
N TRP A 52 -6.93 -13.03 -25.45
CA TRP A 52 -7.48 -11.71 -25.11
C TRP A 52 -6.60 -10.58 -25.65
N ILE A 53 -5.28 -10.67 -25.47
CA ILE A 53 -4.32 -9.65 -25.99
C ILE A 53 -4.39 -9.57 -27.51
N ARG A 54 -4.49 -10.70 -28.22
CA ARG A 54 -4.60 -10.71 -29.71
C ARG A 54 -5.89 -10.07 -30.19
N GLU A 55 -7.00 -10.32 -29.50
CA GLU A 55 -8.34 -9.82 -29.88
C GLU A 55 -8.52 -8.34 -29.58
N THR A 56 -7.94 -7.84 -28.49
CA THR A 56 -8.23 -6.51 -27.97
C THR A 56 -7.04 -5.53 -28.10
N GLY A 57 -5.83 -6.03 -28.41
CA GLY A 57 -4.63 -5.22 -28.58
C GLY A 57 -4.66 -4.32 -29.83
N PRO A 58 -3.54 -3.69 -30.18
CA PRO A 58 -2.26 -3.75 -29.51
C PRO A 58 -2.19 -2.96 -28.20
N TYR A 59 -1.33 -3.45 -27.25
CA TYR A 59 -1.00 -2.77 -26.00
C TYR A 59 0.50 -2.46 -25.98
N ASN A 60 0.86 -1.27 -25.44
CA ASN A 60 2.25 -0.89 -25.22
C ASN A 60 2.75 -1.37 -23.85
N ILE A 61 1.84 -1.39 -22.87
CA ILE A 61 2.17 -1.66 -21.49
C ILE A 61 1.22 -2.72 -20.93
N ILE A 62 1.78 -3.66 -20.17
CA ILE A 62 0.99 -4.54 -19.29
C ILE A 62 1.34 -4.25 -17.83
N PHE A 63 0.32 -3.95 -17.02
CA PHE A 63 0.42 -3.88 -15.57
C PHE A 63 -0.03 -5.19 -14.95
N ILE A 64 0.79 -5.73 -14.05
CA ILE A 64 0.48 -6.92 -13.28
C ILE A 64 0.24 -6.47 -11.84
N GLY A 65 -0.98 -6.65 -11.38
CA GLY A 65 -1.44 -6.14 -10.09
C GLY A 65 -0.88 -6.90 -8.89
N PRO A 66 -1.07 -6.35 -7.68
CA PRO A 66 -0.45 -6.85 -6.45
C PRO A 66 -1.00 -8.19 -5.95
N ASN A 67 -2.12 -8.66 -6.49
CA ASN A 67 -2.74 -9.93 -6.08
C ASN A 67 -2.26 -11.11 -6.93
N SER A 68 -1.49 -10.84 -7.98
CA SER A 68 -0.89 -11.84 -8.85
C SER A 68 0.54 -12.13 -8.38
N PRO A 69 0.88 -13.38 -7.96
CA PRO A 69 2.19 -13.71 -7.39
C PRO A 69 3.27 -13.87 -8.47
N VAL A 70 3.31 -12.95 -9.44
CA VAL A 70 4.23 -13.01 -10.60
C VAL A 70 5.69 -12.95 -10.22
N LEU A 71 6.00 -12.34 -9.06
CA LEU A 71 7.35 -12.27 -8.51
C LEU A 71 7.79 -13.56 -7.80
N ALA A 72 6.94 -14.60 -7.75
CA ALA A 72 7.37 -15.91 -7.26
C ALA A 72 8.35 -16.56 -8.22
N SER A 73 9.42 -17.18 -7.68
CA SER A 73 10.51 -17.79 -8.48
C SER A 73 10.06 -18.95 -9.36
N LYS A 74 9.05 -19.70 -8.89
CA LYS A 74 8.45 -20.81 -9.64
C LYS A 74 6.94 -20.83 -9.40
N PHE A 75 6.21 -21.19 -10.45
CA PHE A 75 4.81 -21.54 -10.29
C PHE A 75 4.72 -23.01 -9.85
N GLY A 76 4.29 -23.25 -8.62
CA GLY A 76 4.17 -24.57 -8.03
C GLY A 76 3.15 -24.59 -6.90
N ASP A 77 2.94 -25.76 -6.32
CA ASP A 77 1.93 -25.97 -5.28
C ASP A 77 2.09 -25.04 -4.07
N ASP A 78 3.31 -24.65 -3.72
CA ASP A 78 3.57 -23.73 -2.60
C ASP A 78 3.10 -22.32 -2.89
N VAL A 79 3.31 -21.84 -4.12
CA VAL A 79 2.83 -20.53 -4.56
C VAL A 79 1.30 -20.54 -4.63
N ILE A 80 0.72 -21.59 -5.20
CA ILE A 80 -0.73 -21.76 -5.27
C ILE A 80 -1.30 -21.78 -3.85
N ARG A 81 -0.79 -22.62 -2.96
CA ARG A 81 -1.26 -22.73 -1.57
C ARG A 81 -1.13 -21.42 -0.81
N SER A 82 0.00 -20.72 -0.94
CA SER A 82 0.22 -19.43 -0.30
C SER A 82 -0.75 -18.38 -0.82
N THR A 83 -0.96 -18.32 -2.13
CA THR A 83 -1.90 -17.38 -2.76
C THR A 83 -3.33 -17.70 -2.35
N LEU A 84 -3.76 -18.96 -2.43
CA LEU A 84 -5.09 -19.38 -1.99
C LEU A 84 -5.29 -19.11 -0.49
N HIS A 85 -4.29 -19.36 0.36
CA HIS A 85 -4.38 -19.04 1.79
C HIS A 85 -4.53 -17.54 2.02
N HIS A 86 -3.82 -16.72 1.28
CA HIS A 86 -3.96 -15.27 1.32
C HIS A 86 -5.34 -14.85 0.84
N LEU A 87 -5.77 -15.34 -0.31
CA LEU A 87 -7.04 -14.99 -0.94
C LEU A 87 -8.25 -15.54 -0.17
N ARG A 88 -8.21 -16.76 0.38
CA ARG A 88 -9.31 -17.35 1.18
C ARG A 88 -9.75 -16.47 2.37
N ARG A 89 -8.84 -15.72 2.94
CA ARG A 89 -9.22 -14.73 3.95
C ARG A 89 -10.08 -13.61 3.38
N PHE A 90 -10.15 -13.55 2.08
CA PHE A 90 -10.67 -12.44 1.31
C PHE A 90 -11.67 -12.87 0.22
N THR A 91 -11.85 -14.14 -0.09
CA THR A 91 -12.72 -14.61 -1.18
C THR A 91 -14.16 -14.76 -0.74
N ALA A 92 -14.88 -13.67 -0.70
CA ALA A 92 -16.31 -13.70 -0.84
C ALA A 92 -16.78 -13.31 -2.25
N ASN A 93 -15.88 -13.16 -3.18
CA ASN A 93 -16.24 -12.74 -4.55
C ASN A 93 -16.78 -13.86 -5.42
N GLY A 94 -17.18 -15.00 -4.83
CA GLY A 94 -17.76 -16.11 -5.58
C GLY A 94 -16.78 -16.90 -6.45
N HIS A 95 -15.48 -16.59 -6.42
CA HIS A 95 -14.48 -17.37 -7.15
C HIS A 95 -14.07 -18.62 -6.40
N THR A 96 -14.13 -19.75 -7.07
CA THR A 96 -13.64 -21.02 -6.52
C THR A 96 -12.12 -21.09 -6.56
N ASP A 97 -11.53 -21.94 -5.70
CA ASP A 97 -10.08 -22.22 -5.73
C ASP A 97 -9.64 -22.67 -7.14
N ALA A 98 -10.47 -23.46 -7.83
CA ALA A 98 -10.18 -23.95 -9.18
C ALA A 98 -10.07 -22.80 -10.20
N GLN A 99 -10.95 -21.81 -10.13
CA GLN A 99 -10.88 -20.62 -11.00
C GLN A 99 -9.64 -19.79 -10.73
N ILE A 100 -9.28 -19.61 -9.46
CA ILE A 100 -8.07 -18.88 -9.07
C ILE A 100 -6.83 -19.60 -9.60
N VAL A 101 -6.75 -20.92 -9.41
CA VAL A 101 -5.62 -21.74 -9.90
C VAL A 101 -5.53 -21.70 -11.42
N ALA A 102 -6.66 -21.80 -12.12
CA ALA A 102 -6.68 -21.74 -13.59
C ALA A 102 -6.18 -20.39 -14.11
N PHE A 103 -6.64 -19.27 -13.52
CA PHE A 103 -6.17 -17.92 -13.86
C PHE A 103 -4.68 -17.76 -13.62
N LEU A 104 -4.17 -18.19 -12.46
CA LEU A 104 -2.75 -18.10 -12.14
C LEU A 104 -1.90 -18.92 -13.10
N LYS A 105 -2.33 -20.15 -13.44
CA LYS A 105 -1.63 -20.99 -14.42
C LYS A 105 -1.56 -20.32 -15.79
N ASP A 106 -2.68 -19.78 -16.26
CA ASP A 106 -2.73 -19.05 -17.53
C ASP A 106 -1.77 -17.86 -17.52
N LEU A 107 -1.79 -17.03 -16.49
CA LEU A 107 -0.90 -15.88 -16.34
C LEU A 107 0.59 -16.30 -16.37
N PHE A 108 0.98 -17.32 -15.60
CA PHE A 108 2.37 -17.78 -15.56
C PHE A 108 2.85 -18.37 -16.87
N VAL A 109 1.99 -19.05 -17.62
CA VAL A 109 2.32 -19.61 -18.95
C VAL A 109 2.34 -18.51 -20.02
N ALA A 110 1.44 -17.55 -19.92
CA ALA A 110 1.31 -16.46 -20.89
C ALA A 110 2.43 -15.44 -20.76
N LEU A 111 2.80 -15.06 -19.53
CA LEU A 111 3.69 -13.94 -19.27
C LEU A 111 5.03 -13.95 -20.03
N PRO A 112 5.76 -15.07 -20.15
CA PRO A 112 6.97 -15.13 -20.96
C PRO A 112 6.74 -14.96 -22.47
N LYS A 113 5.51 -15.22 -22.95
CA LYS A 113 5.12 -15.22 -24.36
C LYS A 113 4.43 -13.94 -24.80
N ILE A 114 4.16 -13.03 -23.87
CA ILE A 114 3.50 -11.75 -24.16
C ILE A 114 4.50 -10.86 -24.91
N ASP A 115 4.14 -10.46 -26.12
CA ASP A 115 4.87 -9.51 -26.93
C ASP A 115 4.34 -8.09 -26.65
N ILE A 116 4.68 -7.57 -25.48
CA ILE A 116 4.38 -6.19 -25.06
C ILE A 116 5.67 -5.57 -24.55
N GLU A 117 5.95 -4.37 -25.04
CA GLU A 117 7.22 -3.67 -24.83
C GLU A 117 7.54 -3.45 -23.34
N TYR A 118 6.55 -2.97 -22.58
CA TYR A 118 6.75 -2.66 -21.16
C TYR A 118 5.87 -3.56 -20.28
N ARG A 119 6.53 -4.31 -19.40
CA ARG A 119 5.89 -5.19 -18.41
C ARG A 119 6.14 -4.64 -17.03
N ILE A 120 5.08 -4.16 -16.37
CA ILE A 120 5.17 -3.48 -15.07
C ILE A 120 4.47 -4.32 -14.01
N ALA A 121 5.21 -4.78 -12.99
CA ALA A 121 4.67 -5.58 -11.90
C ALA A 121 4.61 -4.78 -10.59
N SER A 122 3.49 -4.88 -9.88
CA SER A 122 3.36 -4.27 -8.56
C SER A 122 4.18 -5.01 -7.50
N SER A 123 4.95 -4.27 -6.72
CA SER A 123 5.68 -4.79 -5.56
C SER A 123 5.01 -4.48 -4.22
N LEU A 124 3.79 -3.92 -4.21
CA LEU A 124 3.12 -3.44 -2.99
C LEU A 124 2.85 -4.52 -1.93
N ASN A 125 2.62 -5.77 -2.33
CA ASN A 125 2.38 -6.90 -1.43
C ASN A 125 3.60 -7.83 -1.32
N PHE A 126 4.74 -7.43 -1.85
CA PHE A 126 5.94 -8.24 -1.84
C PHE A 126 6.63 -8.19 -0.47
N ASP A 127 7.24 -9.31 -0.08
CA ASP A 127 8.06 -9.37 1.14
C ASP A 127 9.51 -9.02 0.81
N TYR A 128 9.83 -7.74 0.88
CA TYR A 128 11.11 -7.19 0.45
C TYR A 128 12.32 -7.86 1.10
N TYR A 129 12.20 -8.25 2.37
CA TYR A 129 13.31 -8.78 3.16
C TYR A 129 13.40 -10.31 3.15
N ALA A 130 12.40 -10.99 2.64
CA ALA A 130 12.44 -12.43 2.41
C ALA A 130 12.54 -12.77 0.91
N ALA A 131 12.94 -11.81 0.10
CA ALA A 131 13.23 -12.04 -1.31
C ALA A 131 14.45 -12.93 -1.48
N THR A 132 14.41 -13.80 -2.46
CA THR A 132 15.52 -14.70 -2.81
C THR A 132 16.21 -14.24 -4.07
N PRO A 133 17.51 -14.56 -4.26
CA PRO A 133 18.23 -14.29 -5.52
C PRO A 133 17.50 -14.83 -6.76
N THR A 134 16.85 -16.00 -6.64
CA THR A 134 16.07 -16.61 -7.73
C THR A 134 14.86 -15.74 -8.11
N GLN A 135 14.22 -15.06 -7.15
CA GLN A 135 13.12 -14.14 -7.45
C GLN A 135 13.61 -12.89 -8.19
N VAL A 136 14.75 -12.33 -7.78
CA VAL A 136 15.39 -11.21 -8.46
C VAL A 136 15.81 -11.61 -9.88
N GLN A 137 16.42 -12.78 -10.06
CA GLN A 137 16.77 -13.32 -11.37
C GLN A 137 15.51 -13.46 -12.26
N ARG A 138 14.43 -14.02 -11.72
CA ARG A 138 13.16 -14.17 -12.45
C ARG A 138 12.58 -12.84 -12.93
N LEU A 139 12.71 -11.80 -12.13
CA LEU A 139 12.31 -10.45 -12.50
C LEU A 139 13.13 -9.94 -13.72
N GLN A 140 14.43 -10.22 -13.74
CA GLN A 140 15.32 -9.86 -14.85
C GLN A 140 14.99 -10.67 -16.10
N GLU A 141 14.81 -11.99 -16.01
CA GLU A 141 14.44 -12.88 -17.11
C GLU A 141 13.13 -12.46 -17.80
N LEU A 142 12.13 -12.03 -17.02
CA LEU A 142 10.83 -11.56 -17.52
C LEU A 142 10.88 -10.11 -18.02
N ASN A 143 12.02 -9.45 -17.89
CA ASN A 143 12.20 -8.03 -18.19
C ASN A 143 11.12 -7.15 -17.53
N LEU A 144 10.88 -7.37 -16.21
CA LEU A 144 9.87 -6.64 -15.46
C LEU A 144 10.42 -5.31 -14.95
N THR A 145 9.68 -4.24 -15.14
CA THR A 145 9.77 -3.00 -14.37
C THR A 145 8.89 -3.12 -13.15
N LEU A 146 9.33 -2.63 -12.00
CA LEU A 146 8.53 -2.64 -10.78
C LEU A 146 7.74 -1.34 -10.62
N ILE A 147 6.58 -1.41 -9.95
CA ILE A 147 5.89 -0.23 -9.44
C ILE A 147 5.63 -0.43 -7.95
N GLY A 148 6.24 0.44 -7.13
CA GLY A 148 6.18 0.35 -5.67
C GLY A 148 7.26 1.16 -4.98
N PRO A 149 7.59 0.86 -3.71
CA PRO A 149 8.67 1.52 -2.98
C PRO A 149 10.04 1.24 -3.64
N ASN A 150 10.84 2.28 -3.74
CA ASN A 150 12.24 2.19 -4.17
C ASN A 150 13.21 2.14 -2.97
N GLU A 151 14.51 2.26 -3.22
CA GLU A 151 15.59 2.23 -2.20
C GLU A 151 15.48 3.37 -1.15
N GLN A 152 14.75 4.43 -1.41
CA GLN A 152 14.52 5.47 -0.41
C GLN A 152 13.66 4.99 0.76
N PHE A 153 12.83 3.98 0.52
CA PHE A 153 11.87 3.44 1.49
C PHE A 153 12.27 2.05 1.98
N VAL A 154 12.79 1.21 1.11
CA VAL A 154 13.36 -0.10 1.49
C VAL A 154 14.82 0.11 1.87
N ARG A 155 15.20 -0.21 3.11
CA ARG A 155 16.56 -0.05 3.63
C ARG A 155 17.27 -1.40 3.75
N PRO A 156 18.59 -1.44 3.73
CA PRO A 156 19.32 -2.67 4.02
C PRO A 156 19.04 -3.14 5.46
N LEU A 157 19.16 -4.44 5.70
CA LEU A 157 18.86 -5.07 6.99
C LEU A 157 19.62 -4.44 8.15
N ALA A 158 20.86 -4.03 7.92
CA ALA A 158 21.70 -3.38 8.93
C ALA A 158 21.18 -2.02 9.39
N GLU A 159 20.41 -1.32 8.55
CA GLU A 159 19.85 0.01 8.82
C GLU A 159 18.42 -0.05 9.35
N LEU A 160 17.83 -1.22 9.45
CA LEU A 160 16.45 -1.34 9.90
C LEU A 160 16.29 -0.89 11.36
N PRO A 161 15.25 -0.10 11.66
CA PRO A 161 14.95 0.27 13.04
C PRO A 161 14.73 -0.96 13.90
N LYS A 162 15.24 -0.93 15.15
CA LYS A 162 15.15 -2.06 16.11
C LYS A 162 13.73 -2.61 16.27
N PHE A 163 12.70 -1.75 16.22
CA PHE A 163 11.30 -2.17 16.35
C PHE A 163 10.83 -3.02 15.16
N VAL A 164 11.37 -2.79 13.95
CA VAL A 164 11.09 -3.60 12.76
C VAL A 164 11.62 -5.01 12.96
N VAL A 165 12.86 -5.12 13.38
CA VAL A 165 13.51 -6.42 13.67
C VAL A 165 12.80 -7.17 14.80
N GLN A 166 12.16 -6.47 15.74
CA GLN A 166 11.36 -7.06 16.83
C GLN A 166 9.97 -7.55 16.41
N GLU A 167 9.51 -7.24 15.19
CA GLU A 167 8.23 -7.73 14.71
C GLU A 167 8.24 -9.26 14.54
N LYS A 168 7.12 -9.89 14.91
CA LYS A 168 6.98 -11.36 14.83
C LYS A 168 7.24 -11.91 13.43
N HIS A 169 6.90 -11.14 12.42
CA HIS A 169 7.12 -11.48 11.02
C HIS A 169 8.63 -11.65 10.72
N PHE A 170 9.44 -10.67 11.10
CA PHE A 170 10.89 -10.72 10.97
C PHE A 170 11.49 -11.88 11.77
N GLN A 171 11.08 -12.03 13.02
CA GLN A 171 11.60 -13.10 13.88
C GLN A 171 11.35 -14.50 13.33
N ARG A 172 10.18 -14.70 12.68
CA ARG A 172 9.85 -15.99 12.06
C ARG A 172 10.66 -16.30 10.80
N LYS A 173 11.17 -15.29 10.12
CA LYS A 173 11.89 -15.42 8.86
C LYS A 173 13.37 -15.07 8.98
N LYS A 174 13.89 -14.95 10.20
CA LYS A 174 15.24 -14.47 10.47
C LYS A 174 16.32 -15.13 9.62
N GLU A 175 16.21 -16.44 9.37
CA GLU A 175 17.17 -17.23 8.58
C GLU A 175 17.00 -17.02 7.05
N GLN A 176 15.90 -16.40 6.63
CA GLN A 176 15.56 -16.15 5.23
C GLN A 176 15.73 -14.68 4.84
N LEU A 177 16.11 -13.81 5.80
CA LEU A 177 16.27 -12.40 5.54
C LEU A 177 17.48 -12.15 4.64
N SER A 178 17.33 -11.27 3.67
CA SER A 178 18.31 -10.98 2.64
C SER A 178 18.18 -9.54 2.17
N ASP A 179 19.29 -8.93 1.80
CA ASP A 179 19.33 -7.59 1.18
C ASP A 179 19.21 -7.64 -0.35
N CYS A 180 19.07 -8.81 -0.97
CA CYS A 180 19.09 -8.94 -2.43
C CYS A 180 18.02 -8.09 -3.15
N TRP A 181 16.90 -7.80 -2.49
CA TRP A 181 15.89 -6.90 -3.04
C TRP A 181 16.32 -5.44 -2.97
N PHE A 182 16.89 -5.02 -1.85
CA PHE A 182 17.47 -3.68 -1.69
C PHE A 182 18.59 -3.47 -2.71
N ASP A 183 19.50 -4.43 -2.83
CA ASP A 183 20.62 -4.39 -3.80
C ASP A 183 20.10 -4.22 -5.23
N PHE A 184 19.02 -4.95 -5.60
CA PHE A 184 18.39 -4.81 -6.89
C PHE A 184 17.79 -3.41 -7.11
N LEU A 185 17.04 -2.88 -6.13
CA LEU A 185 16.43 -1.55 -6.22
C LEU A 185 17.50 -0.45 -6.36
N HIS A 186 18.60 -0.61 -5.63
CA HIS A 186 19.72 0.33 -5.64
C HIS A 186 20.51 0.29 -6.94
N ALA A 187 20.75 -0.92 -7.46
CA ALA A 187 21.51 -1.11 -8.71
C ALA A 187 20.71 -0.78 -9.98
N HIS A 188 19.37 -0.85 -9.93
CA HIS A 188 18.49 -0.71 -11.09
C HIS A 188 17.35 0.28 -10.90
N PRO A 189 17.64 1.55 -10.57
CA PRO A 189 16.58 2.57 -10.37
C PRO A 189 15.72 2.78 -11.62
N GLU A 190 16.27 2.55 -12.84
CA GLU A 190 15.56 2.63 -14.11
C GLU A 190 14.49 1.54 -14.29
N ARG A 191 14.53 0.51 -13.45
CA ARG A 191 13.53 -0.57 -13.42
C ARG A 191 12.49 -0.42 -12.32
N VAL A 192 12.43 0.74 -11.66
CA VAL A 192 11.50 0.98 -10.54
C VAL A 192 10.75 2.29 -10.74
N ILE A 193 9.44 2.19 -10.94
CA ILE A 193 8.52 3.32 -10.86
C ILE A 193 8.16 3.50 -9.40
N THR A 194 8.66 4.57 -8.79
CA THR A 194 8.41 4.84 -7.38
C THR A 194 6.96 5.18 -7.13
N ALA A 195 6.24 4.33 -6.43
CA ALA A 195 4.86 4.55 -6.03
C ALA A 195 4.62 4.10 -4.59
N LEU A 196 3.92 4.93 -3.83
CA LEU A 196 3.50 4.66 -2.47
C LEU A 196 1.98 4.77 -2.36
N HIS A 197 1.46 4.55 -1.16
CA HIS A 197 0.05 4.76 -0.87
C HIS A 197 -0.39 6.20 -1.18
N TYR A 198 -1.66 6.36 -1.46
CA TYR A 198 -2.31 7.63 -1.75
C TYR A 198 -3.70 7.68 -1.09
N VAL A 199 -4.36 8.83 -1.20
CA VAL A 199 -5.67 9.11 -0.61
C VAL A 199 -6.64 9.49 -1.69
N ILE A 200 -7.87 8.94 -1.63
CA ILE A 200 -8.94 9.25 -2.59
C ILE A 200 -9.75 10.48 -2.12
N PRO A 201 -10.45 11.18 -3.03
CA PRO A 201 -11.20 12.40 -2.70
C PRO A 201 -12.16 12.26 -1.52
N SER A 202 -12.85 11.13 -1.38
CA SER A 202 -13.83 10.89 -0.30
C SER A 202 -13.22 10.77 1.10
N GLU A 203 -11.91 10.58 1.20
CA GLU A 203 -11.17 10.47 2.47
C GLU A 203 -10.74 11.84 3.00
N PHE A 204 -10.65 12.84 2.11
CA PHE A 204 -10.38 14.20 2.54
C PHE A 204 -11.59 14.77 3.28
N SER A 205 -11.33 15.23 4.47
CA SER A 205 -12.29 15.98 5.28
C SER A 205 -11.54 17.02 6.09
N PHE A 206 -12.25 18.05 6.50
CA PHE A 206 -11.69 19.03 7.40
C PHE A 206 -12.74 19.47 8.39
N THR A 207 -12.43 19.23 9.65
CA THR A 207 -13.12 19.82 10.82
C THR A 207 -12.04 20.43 11.66
N PRO A 208 -12.14 21.73 12.02
CA PRO A 208 -11.18 22.38 12.91
C PRO A 208 -10.93 21.54 14.17
N ILE A 209 -9.67 21.49 14.62
CA ILE A 209 -9.25 20.62 15.72
C ILE A 209 -10.06 20.88 17.00
N HIS A 210 -10.39 22.15 17.32
CA HIS A 210 -11.14 22.50 18.51
C HIS A 210 -12.59 21.97 18.49
N LEU A 211 -13.16 21.72 17.32
CA LEU A 211 -14.50 21.12 17.16
C LEU A 211 -14.49 19.59 17.20
N ARG A 212 -13.31 18.97 17.19
CA ARG A 212 -13.17 17.52 17.29
C ARG A 212 -13.22 17.06 18.73
N ARG A 213 -13.64 15.82 18.93
CA ARG A 213 -13.64 15.17 20.24
C ARG A 213 -12.21 15.13 20.81
N PRO A 214 -11.97 15.58 22.05
CA PRO A 214 -10.63 15.59 22.66
C PRO A 214 -10.23 14.16 23.11
N VAL A 215 -10.08 13.28 22.14
CA VAL A 215 -9.68 11.88 22.32
C VAL A 215 -8.55 11.54 21.37
N ILE A 216 -7.74 10.55 21.76
CA ILE A 216 -6.75 9.95 20.86
C ILE A 216 -7.29 8.65 20.25
N ALA A 217 -7.10 8.47 18.95
CA ALA A 217 -7.31 7.22 18.25
C ALA A 217 -5.99 6.55 17.88
N VAL A 218 -5.93 5.21 18.01
CA VAL A 218 -4.82 4.38 17.50
C VAL A 218 -5.45 3.32 16.59
N PRO A 219 -5.75 3.67 15.31
CA PRO A 219 -6.56 2.83 14.45
C PRO A 219 -5.80 1.63 13.86
N GLY A 220 -6.53 0.55 13.59
CA GLY A 220 -6.07 -0.63 12.85
C GLY A 220 -5.33 -1.67 13.68
N VAL A 221 -4.65 -2.59 12.98
CA VAL A 221 -3.96 -3.75 13.58
C VAL A 221 -2.82 -3.29 14.50
N GLU A 222 -2.70 -3.93 15.66
CA GLU A 222 -1.71 -3.60 16.68
C GLU A 222 -0.37 -4.30 16.37
N TYR A 223 0.47 -3.68 15.51
CA TYR A 223 1.89 -4.01 15.41
C TYR A 223 2.65 -3.54 16.67
N HIS A 224 3.91 -3.92 16.79
CA HIS A 224 4.71 -3.72 17.99
C HIS A 224 4.57 -2.32 18.62
N LEU A 225 4.86 -1.25 17.89
CA LEU A 225 4.79 0.12 18.42
C LEU A 225 3.36 0.56 18.75
N ARG A 226 2.37 0.21 17.91
CA ARG A 226 0.96 0.53 18.21
C ARG A 226 0.44 -0.20 19.42
N LYS A 227 0.92 -1.44 19.67
CA LYS A 227 0.60 -2.18 20.88
C LYS A 227 1.19 -1.50 22.12
N LYS A 228 2.48 -1.05 22.05
CA LYS A 228 3.09 -0.26 23.12
C LYS A 228 2.32 1.03 23.38
N ALA A 229 2.02 1.81 22.33
CA ALA A 229 1.24 3.04 22.45
C ALA A 229 -0.12 2.84 23.12
N ASN A 230 -0.86 1.81 22.72
CA ASN A 230 -2.13 1.48 23.38
C ASN A 230 -1.94 1.13 24.86
N ALA A 231 -0.86 0.45 25.23
CA ALA A 231 -0.57 0.12 26.64
C ALA A 231 -0.25 1.36 27.46
N GLU A 232 0.62 2.24 26.96
CA GLU A 232 0.98 3.50 27.65
C GLU A 232 -0.23 4.43 27.83
N LEU A 233 -1.04 4.61 26.78
CA LEU A 233 -2.25 5.44 26.83
C LEU A 233 -3.30 4.89 27.83
N ARG A 234 -3.45 3.57 27.94
CA ARG A 234 -4.34 2.97 28.94
C ARG A 234 -3.83 3.15 30.36
N ARG A 235 -2.53 2.99 30.58
CA ARG A 235 -1.90 3.19 31.93
C ARG A 235 -2.04 4.62 32.40
N SER A 236 -1.92 5.58 31.52
CA SER A 236 -2.01 7.01 31.83
C SER A 236 -3.44 7.53 32.02
N GLY A 237 -4.47 6.73 31.78
CA GLY A 237 -5.87 7.16 31.84
C GLY A 237 -6.30 8.14 30.76
N VAL A 238 -5.51 8.35 29.73
CA VAL A 238 -5.88 9.23 28.62
C VAL A 238 -7.12 8.71 27.90
N ARG A 239 -8.04 9.60 27.59
CA ARG A 239 -9.29 9.27 26.90
C ARG A 239 -9.05 8.83 25.46
N MET A 240 -9.31 7.56 25.18
CA MET A 240 -9.13 6.96 23.87
C MET A 240 -10.45 6.88 23.08
N ALA A 241 -10.36 6.99 21.77
CA ALA A 241 -11.49 6.73 20.88
C ALA A 241 -11.87 5.24 20.90
N SER A 242 -13.17 4.96 20.86
CA SER A 242 -13.68 3.59 20.79
C SER A 242 -13.32 2.94 19.44
N LYS A 243 -12.90 1.69 19.49
CA LYS A 243 -12.61 0.84 18.31
C LYS A 243 -13.69 -0.24 18.13
N TRP A 244 -14.95 0.05 18.46
CA TRP A 244 -16.04 -0.94 18.45
C TRP A 244 -16.13 -1.70 17.12
N TYR A 245 -15.97 -1.02 15.98
CA TYR A 245 -15.98 -1.60 14.64
C TYR A 245 -14.86 -2.65 14.45
N PHE A 246 -13.70 -2.42 15.04
CA PHE A 246 -12.57 -3.34 14.98
C PHE A 246 -12.78 -4.56 15.89
N HIS A 247 -13.39 -4.36 17.07
CA HIS A 247 -13.73 -5.47 17.96
C HIS A 247 -14.81 -6.36 17.36
N MET A 248 -15.84 -5.75 16.79
CA MET A 248 -16.89 -6.48 16.05
C MET A 248 -16.31 -7.28 14.89
N PHE A 249 -15.44 -6.67 14.09
CA PHE A 249 -14.70 -7.34 13.03
C PHE A 249 -13.94 -8.58 13.54
N ARG A 250 -13.23 -8.47 14.66
CA ARG A 250 -12.49 -9.61 15.25
C ARG A 250 -13.39 -10.73 15.72
N ILE A 251 -14.52 -10.39 16.32
CA ILE A 251 -15.52 -11.36 16.81
C ILE A 251 -16.12 -12.11 15.62
N LEU A 252 -16.59 -11.40 14.60
CA LEU A 252 -17.21 -12.01 13.42
C LEU A 252 -16.21 -12.91 12.66
N ASN A 253 -14.97 -12.49 12.50
CA ASN A 253 -13.93 -13.35 11.91
C ASN A 253 -13.68 -14.63 12.72
N ARG A 254 -13.71 -14.56 14.07
CA ARG A 254 -13.57 -15.77 14.91
C ARG A 254 -14.75 -16.72 14.78
N LEU A 255 -15.94 -16.20 14.49
CA LEU A 255 -17.15 -16.99 14.23
C LEU A 255 -17.24 -17.53 12.81
N GLY A 256 -16.16 -17.39 12.01
CA GLY A 256 -16.16 -17.84 10.62
C GLY A 256 -16.98 -16.95 9.68
N MET A 257 -17.41 -15.78 10.12
CA MET A 257 -18.11 -14.78 9.32
C MET A 257 -17.11 -13.69 8.89
N PRO A 258 -16.39 -13.84 7.79
CA PRO A 258 -15.38 -12.89 7.38
C PRO A 258 -16.06 -11.58 6.95
N VAL A 259 -15.94 -10.55 7.78
CA VAL A 259 -16.58 -9.24 7.58
C VAL A 259 -16.14 -8.58 6.28
N TYR A 260 -14.88 -8.76 5.88
CA TYR A 260 -14.40 -8.23 4.61
C TYR A 260 -15.03 -8.88 3.39
N SER A 261 -15.57 -10.07 3.53
CA SER A 261 -16.23 -10.80 2.45
C SER A 261 -17.70 -10.45 2.27
N HIS A 262 -18.23 -9.61 3.17
CA HIS A 262 -19.60 -9.17 3.07
C HIS A 262 -19.67 -7.65 2.84
N PRO A 263 -20.30 -7.16 1.76
CA PRO A 263 -20.33 -5.73 1.44
C PRO A 263 -20.82 -4.84 2.58
N ILE A 264 -21.85 -5.29 3.31
CA ILE A 264 -22.39 -4.58 4.47
C ILE A 264 -21.36 -4.53 5.62
N GLY A 265 -20.70 -5.64 5.91
CA GLY A 265 -19.69 -5.70 6.96
C GLY A 265 -18.50 -4.81 6.65
N LEU A 266 -18.02 -4.82 5.41
CA LEU A 266 -16.98 -3.93 4.93
C LEU A 266 -17.39 -2.47 5.00
N HIS A 267 -18.61 -2.15 4.59
CA HIS A 267 -19.16 -0.79 4.68
C HIS A 267 -19.16 -0.28 6.13
N ILE A 268 -19.71 -1.06 7.07
CA ILE A 268 -19.74 -0.71 8.50
C ILE A 268 -18.32 -0.51 9.05
N TYR A 269 -17.40 -1.40 8.71
CA TYR A 269 -16.00 -1.26 9.13
C TYR A 269 -15.37 0.03 8.61
N ASN A 270 -15.50 0.30 7.32
CA ASN A 270 -14.95 1.50 6.69
C ASN A 270 -15.58 2.78 7.25
N GLN A 271 -16.89 2.81 7.44
CA GLN A 271 -17.60 3.93 8.07
C GLN A 271 -17.10 4.18 9.50
N GLY A 272 -16.96 3.13 10.31
CA GLY A 272 -16.44 3.23 11.67
C GLY A 272 -15.00 3.74 11.71
N PHE A 273 -14.16 3.24 10.80
CA PHE A 273 -12.76 3.68 10.64
C PHE A 273 -12.68 5.16 10.23
N GLN A 274 -13.36 5.53 9.15
CA GLN A 274 -13.38 6.92 8.65
C GLN A 274 -13.96 7.89 9.68
N ARG A 275 -15.06 7.51 10.33
CA ARG A 275 -15.64 8.32 11.43
C ARG A 275 -14.62 8.54 12.55
N THR A 276 -13.84 7.52 12.91
CA THR A 276 -12.81 7.62 13.94
C THR A 276 -11.75 8.65 13.55
N LEU A 277 -11.25 8.61 12.31
CA LEU A 277 -10.27 9.59 11.81
C LEU A 277 -10.85 11.01 11.76
N LYS A 278 -12.10 11.16 11.31
CA LYS A 278 -12.75 12.46 11.11
C LYS A 278 -13.17 13.14 12.41
N THR A 279 -13.43 12.37 13.48
CA THR A 279 -13.96 12.93 14.74
C THR A 279 -12.94 12.98 15.88
N SER A 280 -11.87 12.21 15.84
CA SER A 280 -10.82 12.27 16.86
C SER A 280 -9.92 13.46 16.65
N ARG A 281 -9.57 14.19 17.72
CA ARG A 281 -8.66 15.32 17.67
C ARG A 281 -7.25 14.86 17.38
N TYR A 282 -6.80 13.82 18.05
CA TYR A 282 -5.47 13.24 17.94
C TYR A 282 -5.55 11.83 17.34
N VAL A 283 -4.67 11.53 16.42
CA VAL A 283 -4.59 10.18 15.85
C VAL A 283 -3.13 9.76 15.78
N TYR A 284 -2.82 8.65 16.44
CA TYR A 284 -1.48 8.07 16.42
C TYR A 284 -1.42 6.85 15.52
N THR A 285 -0.34 6.73 14.76
CA THR A 285 0.05 5.48 14.11
C THR A 285 1.57 5.30 14.14
N ALA A 286 2.01 4.10 13.79
CA ALA A 286 3.40 3.74 13.63
C ALA A 286 3.58 3.01 12.29
N PRO A 287 4.82 2.95 11.77
CA PRO A 287 5.13 2.22 10.54
C PRO A 287 4.62 0.78 10.55
N GLY A 288 4.48 0.19 9.38
CA GLY A 288 4.22 -1.24 9.22
C GLY A 288 5.42 -2.09 9.61
N GLY A 289 5.28 -3.41 9.47
CA GLY A 289 6.33 -4.37 9.83
C GLY A 289 7.65 -4.21 9.06
N PHE A 290 7.67 -3.43 7.99
CA PHE A 290 8.89 -3.14 7.19
C PHE A 290 9.47 -1.74 7.45
N GLY A 291 8.94 -0.98 8.40
CA GLY A 291 9.37 0.40 8.64
C GLY A 291 8.86 1.43 7.64
N LEU A 292 8.10 1.01 6.63
CA LEU A 292 7.57 1.85 5.57
C LEU A 292 6.38 2.70 6.03
N PRO A 293 6.16 3.88 5.40
CA PRO A 293 4.91 4.61 5.58
C PRO A 293 3.75 3.79 5.02
N ILE A 294 2.89 3.32 5.92
CA ILE A 294 1.66 2.65 5.55
C ILE A 294 0.60 3.68 5.16
N ARG A 295 -0.49 3.22 4.53
CA ARG A 295 -1.58 4.09 4.07
C ARG A 295 -2.07 5.11 5.11
N LYS A 296 -2.06 4.74 6.41
CA LYS A 296 -2.47 5.64 7.51
C LYS A 296 -1.62 6.90 7.64
N PHE A 297 -0.38 6.90 7.17
CA PHE A 297 0.46 8.09 7.15
C PHE A 297 -0.06 9.17 6.20
N PHE A 298 -0.95 8.80 5.29
CA PHE A 298 -1.63 9.70 4.35
C PHE A 298 -3.11 9.91 4.72
N GLU A 299 -3.82 8.86 5.16
CA GLU A 299 -5.24 8.94 5.53
C GLU A 299 -5.49 9.86 6.74
N ILE A 300 -4.61 9.82 7.74
CA ILE A 300 -4.78 10.59 8.97
C ILE A 300 -4.68 12.09 8.72
N PRO A 301 -3.61 12.61 8.09
CA PRO A 301 -3.55 14.02 7.74
C PRO A 301 -4.64 14.43 6.74
N ALA A 302 -5.00 13.60 5.76
CA ALA A 302 -6.11 13.87 4.85
C ALA A 302 -7.44 14.07 5.57
N ALA A 303 -7.70 13.29 6.62
CA ALA A 303 -8.87 13.46 7.47
C ALA A 303 -8.79 14.73 8.37
N GLY A 304 -7.67 15.46 8.38
CA GLY A 304 -7.48 16.70 9.14
C GLY A 304 -7.37 16.50 10.65
N ALA A 305 -6.99 15.32 11.14
CA ALA A 305 -6.64 15.10 12.54
C ALA A 305 -5.23 15.59 12.85
N LEU A 306 -4.94 15.96 14.09
CA LEU A 306 -3.54 16.16 14.50
C LEU A 306 -2.85 14.80 14.52
N PHE A 307 -1.93 14.64 13.58
CA PHE A 307 -1.24 13.39 13.35
C PHE A 307 -0.03 13.26 14.26
N LEU A 308 0.00 12.20 15.04
CA LEU A 308 1.11 11.80 15.90
C LEU A 308 1.68 10.49 15.36
N CYS A 309 2.99 10.36 15.18
CA CYS A 309 3.56 9.10 14.70
C CYS A 309 4.98 8.84 15.18
N SER A 310 5.32 7.56 15.30
CA SER A 310 6.72 7.13 15.33
C SER A 310 7.36 7.25 13.94
N PRO A 311 8.69 7.38 13.87
CA PRO A 311 9.39 7.60 12.61
C PRO A 311 9.17 6.43 11.65
N CYS A 312 9.11 6.75 10.36
CA CYS A 312 9.18 5.76 9.30
C CYS A 312 10.18 6.18 8.22
N THR A 313 10.68 5.20 7.50
CA THR A 313 11.66 5.41 6.44
C THR A 313 11.05 6.26 5.32
N GLY A 314 11.77 7.28 4.88
CA GLY A 314 11.41 8.07 3.71
C GLY A 314 10.26 9.06 3.93
N TYR A 315 9.76 9.27 5.15
CA TYR A 315 8.60 10.14 5.36
C TYR A 315 8.92 11.62 5.19
N GLN A 316 10.15 12.03 5.53
CA GLN A 316 10.61 13.39 5.32
C GLN A 316 10.80 13.69 3.83
N GLU A 317 11.36 12.75 3.08
CA GLU A 317 11.53 12.86 1.63
C GLU A 317 10.20 13.09 0.92
N LEU A 318 9.10 12.54 1.46
CA LEU A 318 7.73 12.76 0.98
C LEU A 318 7.18 14.16 1.27
N GLY A 319 7.95 15.02 1.93
CA GLY A 319 7.57 16.39 2.28
C GLY A 319 6.89 16.54 3.64
N PHE A 320 6.89 15.50 4.48
CA PHE A 320 6.34 15.61 5.82
C PHE A 320 7.41 15.93 6.85
N VAL A 321 7.30 17.12 7.46
CA VAL A 321 8.25 17.66 8.45
C VAL A 321 7.60 17.63 9.83
N SER A 322 8.30 17.07 10.82
CA SER A 322 7.84 17.04 12.21
C SER A 322 7.75 18.45 12.79
N GLY A 323 6.70 18.72 13.55
CA GLY A 323 6.39 20.06 14.08
C GLY A 323 5.68 20.98 13.09
N VAL A 324 5.64 20.63 11.79
CA VAL A 324 4.99 21.41 10.72
C VAL A 324 3.78 20.67 10.13
N HIS A 325 3.90 19.36 9.87
CA HIS A 325 2.88 18.56 9.19
C HIS A 325 2.34 17.43 10.06
N TYR A 326 3.10 17.04 11.07
CA TYR A 326 2.76 16.01 12.07
C TYR A 326 3.62 16.26 13.32
N ILE A 327 3.33 15.55 14.42
CA ILE A 327 4.19 15.55 15.59
C ILE A 327 4.84 14.17 15.74
N PHE A 328 6.16 14.16 15.79
CA PHE A 328 6.91 12.97 16.15
C PHE A 328 6.61 12.58 17.60
N ALA A 329 6.30 11.31 17.83
CA ALA A 329 6.08 10.78 19.17
C ALA A 329 6.41 9.30 19.24
N GLU A 330 7.26 8.94 20.19
CA GLU A 330 7.42 7.54 20.58
C GLU A 330 6.27 7.10 21.50
N PRO A 331 5.96 5.80 21.59
CA PRO A 331 4.86 5.31 22.41
C PRO A 331 4.89 5.78 23.87
N HIS A 332 6.07 5.91 24.48
CA HIS A 332 6.23 6.31 25.86
C HIS A 332 6.04 7.82 26.11
N ASP A 333 6.24 8.65 25.08
CA ASP A 333 6.06 10.09 25.18
C ASP A 333 4.60 10.53 25.03
N LEU A 334 3.77 9.69 24.40
CA LEU A 334 2.39 10.02 24.05
C LEU A 334 1.55 10.56 25.22
N PRO A 335 1.59 10.01 26.45
CA PRO A 335 0.79 10.53 27.54
C PRO A 335 1.13 11.98 27.91
N GLY A 336 2.43 12.29 28.07
CA GLY A 336 2.90 13.64 28.41
C GLY A 336 2.60 14.65 27.29
N LEU A 337 2.91 14.28 26.07
CA LEU A 337 2.63 15.09 24.87
C LEU A 337 1.13 15.41 24.74
N LEU A 338 0.25 14.43 24.95
CA LEU A 338 -1.19 14.68 24.89
C LEU A 338 -1.70 15.58 25.99
N GLN A 339 -1.18 15.48 27.20
CA GLN A 339 -1.51 16.39 28.30
C GLN A 339 -1.15 17.83 27.94
N GLU A 340 0.03 18.05 27.38
CA GLU A 340 0.49 19.36 26.90
C GLU A 340 -0.40 19.90 25.77
N LEU A 341 -0.65 19.11 24.74
CA LEU A 341 -1.50 19.47 23.61
C LEU A 341 -2.96 19.76 24.02
N MET A 342 -3.47 19.04 25.00
CA MET A 342 -4.81 19.30 25.55
C MET A 342 -4.86 20.59 26.36
N LYS A 343 -3.80 20.89 27.10
CA LYS A 343 -3.68 22.10 27.91
C LYS A 343 -3.53 23.35 27.04
N THR A 344 -2.70 23.30 26.00
CA THR A 344 -2.40 24.44 25.12
C THR A 344 -3.44 24.63 24.02
N GLY A 345 -4.22 23.57 23.67
CA GLY A 345 -5.11 23.58 22.51
C GLY A 345 -4.40 23.70 21.16
N SER A 346 -3.07 23.54 21.14
CA SER A 346 -2.22 23.71 19.95
C SER A 346 -2.38 22.59 18.92
N GLY A 347 -1.77 22.77 17.74
CA GLY A 347 -1.69 21.75 16.68
C GLY A 347 -2.68 21.94 15.52
N HIS A 348 -3.47 23.03 15.53
CA HIS A 348 -4.39 23.32 14.42
C HIS A 348 -3.64 23.51 13.10
N ASP A 349 -2.62 24.36 13.11
CA ASP A 349 -1.83 24.68 11.91
C ASP A 349 -1.06 23.46 11.39
N ILE A 350 -0.57 22.62 12.30
CA ILE A 350 0.08 21.35 11.96
C ILE A 350 -0.89 20.43 11.20
N ALA A 351 -2.13 20.30 11.67
CA ALA A 351 -3.12 19.46 10.99
C ALA A 351 -3.54 20.04 9.63
N VAL A 352 -3.68 21.36 9.53
CA VAL A 352 -3.97 22.06 8.26
C VAL A 352 -2.83 21.86 7.27
N SER A 353 -1.59 22.07 7.70
CA SER A 353 -0.39 21.90 6.87
C SER A 353 -0.21 20.45 6.42
N GLY A 354 -0.37 19.48 7.32
CA GLY A 354 -0.29 18.06 7.00
C GLY A 354 -1.35 17.64 5.97
N ARG A 355 -2.59 18.15 6.10
CA ARG A 355 -3.64 17.92 5.12
C ARG A 355 -3.29 18.52 3.76
N LYS A 356 -2.73 19.73 3.71
CA LYS A 356 -2.34 20.43 2.48
C LYS A 356 -1.25 19.65 1.74
N VAL A 357 -0.20 19.20 2.40
CA VAL A 357 0.85 18.38 1.80
C VAL A 357 0.26 17.07 1.24
N THR A 358 -0.61 16.42 2.00
CA THR A 358 -1.26 15.19 1.55
C THR A 358 -2.11 15.42 0.29
N ALA A 359 -2.89 16.51 0.24
CA ALA A 359 -3.72 16.83 -0.92
C ALA A 359 -2.88 17.11 -2.17
N ASN A 360 -1.80 17.89 -2.01
CA ASN A 360 -0.97 18.31 -3.14
C ASN A 360 -0.13 17.16 -3.70
N ASN A 361 0.45 16.33 -2.83
CA ASN A 361 1.51 15.40 -3.24
C ASN A 361 1.09 13.92 -3.18
N HIS A 362 0.04 13.59 -2.42
CA HIS A 362 -0.31 12.19 -2.11
C HIS A 362 -1.80 11.88 -2.33
N SER A 363 -2.54 12.74 -3.03
CA SER A 363 -3.87 12.42 -3.54
C SER A 363 -3.79 11.43 -4.71
N LEU A 364 -4.92 10.81 -5.07
CA LEU A 364 -5.04 9.97 -6.26
C LEU A 364 -4.55 10.69 -7.51
N GLN A 365 -4.97 11.94 -7.71
CA GLN A 365 -4.60 12.74 -8.88
C GLN A 365 -3.10 13.02 -8.93
N ALA A 366 -2.51 13.44 -7.78
CA ALA A 366 -1.07 13.67 -7.69
C ALA A 366 -0.29 12.39 -7.97
N ARG A 367 -0.68 11.26 -7.38
CA ARG A 367 -0.02 9.97 -7.59
C ARG A 367 -0.16 9.49 -9.03
N ALA A 368 -1.32 9.63 -9.63
CA ALA A 368 -1.55 9.29 -11.03
C ALA A 368 -0.68 10.13 -11.97
N GLN A 369 -0.53 11.43 -11.70
CA GLN A 369 0.36 12.31 -12.46
C GLN A 369 1.84 11.89 -12.35
N GLN A 370 2.29 11.53 -11.15
CA GLN A 370 3.66 11.04 -10.92
C GLN A 370 3.96 9.77 -11.73
N ILE A 371 3.02 8.82 -11.72
CA ILE A 371 3.13 7.59 -12.53
C ILE A 371 3.12 7.94 -14.01
N ARG A 372 2.25 8.84 -14.46
CA ARG A 372 2.20 9.26 -15.86
C ARG A 372 3.52 9.82 -16.35
N LEU A 373 4.17 10.69 -15.56
CA LEU A 373 5.50 11.24 -15.89
C LEU A 373 6.54 10.12 -16.04
N CYS A 374 6.54 9.13 -15.15
CA CYS A 374 7.43 7.98 -15.27
C CYS A 374 7.15 7.16 -16.53
N LEU A 375 5.88 6.89 -16.85
CA LEU A 375 5.49 6.13 -18.04
C LEU A 375 5.83 6.86 -19.34
N GLU A 376 5.67 8.18 -19.38
CA GLU A 376 6.06 9.00 -20.52
C GLU A 376 7.59 8.97 -20.74
N ALA A 377 8.39 9.03 -19.68
CA ALA A 377 9.84 8.89 -19.78
C ALA A 377 10.24 7.46 -20.18
N LEU A 378 9.57 6.45 -19.62
CA LEU A 378 9.79 5.03 -19.95
C LEU A 378 9.52 4.76 -21.43
N THR A 379 8.36 5.18 -21.94
CA THR A 379 7.98 4.96 -23.35
C THR A 379 8.82 5.75 -24.35
N ARG A 380 9.52 6.80 -23.91
CA ARG A 380 10.54 7.50 -24.71
C ARG A 380 11.94 6.89 -24.61
N GLY A 381 12.12 5.85 -23.78
CA GLY A 381 13.43 5.23 -23.55
C GLY A 381 14.40 6.08 -22.72
N THR A 382 13.90 7.18 -22.13
CA THR A 382 14.75 8.13 -21.37
C THR A 382 14.71 7.91 -19.87
N TYR A 383 13.81 7.08 -19.35
CA TYR A 383 13.63 6.85 -17.91
C TYR A 383 14.89 6.28 -17.25
N ARG A 384 15.32 6.89 -16.14
CA ARG A 384 16.49 6.48 -15.34
C ARG A 384 16.16 6.35 -13.84
N GLY A 385 14.88 6.33 -13.50
CA GLY A 385 14.38 6.22 -12.12
C GLY A 385 13.56 7.40 -11.69
N ALA A 386 12.93 7.28 -10.53
CA ALA A 386 12.19 8.38 -9.90
C ALA A 386 12.39 8.35 -8.38
N ARG A 387 12.44 9.53 -7.76
CA ARG A 387 12.66 9.67 -6.33
C ARG A 387 11.94 10.88 -5.75
N TRP A 388 11.80 10.87 -4.44
CA TRP A 388 11.31 12.00 -3.68
C TRP A 388 12.48 12.79 -3.07
N ARG A 389 12.36 14.10 -3.06
CA ARG A 389 13.28 15.00 -2.35
C ARG A 389 12.47 16.17 -1.78
N ASP A 390 12.42 16.29 -0.48
CA ASP A 390 11.78 17.41 0.23
C ASP A 390 10.33 17.70 -0.22
N GLY A 391 9.57 16.64 -0.53
CA GLY A 391 8.18 16.74 -1.00
C GLY A 391 8.01 16.94 -2.51
N GLU A 392 9.10 17.02 -3.26
CA GLU A 392 9.08 17.05 -4.72
C GLU A 392 9.33 15.66 -5.31
N PHE A 393 8.51 15.29 -6.29
CA PHE A 393 8.69 14.04 -7.03
C PHE A 393 9.50 14.31 -8.31
N ILE A 394 10.66 13.72 -8.39
CA ILE A 394 11.64 13.96 -9.46
C ILE A 394 11.78 12.70 -10.31
N VAL A 395 11.55 12.83 -11.61
CA VAL A 395 11.83 11.79 -12.60
C VAL A 395 13.20 12.06 -13.24
N SER A 396 14.10 11.11 -13.09
CA SER A 396 15.43 11.17 -13.71
C SER A 396 15.34 10.66 -15.15
N THR A 397 15.88 11.41 -16.10
CA THR A 397 15.90 11.06 -17.51
C THR A 397 17.31 11.13 -18.07
N ALA A 398 17.62 10.26 -19.07
CA ALA A 398 18.78 10.50 -19.91
C ALA A 398 18.51 11.70 -20.81
N GLY A 399 19.50 12.57 -20.90
CA GLY A 399 19.50 13.70 -21.85
C GLY A 399 19.62 13.24 -23.29
#